data_9349fc577f179f07a4b28cef58f5f019
#
_entry.id   9349fc577f179f07a4b28cef58f5f019
#
_cell.length_a   1.000
_cell.length_b   1.000
_cell.length_c   1.000
_cell.angle_alpha   90.00
_cell.angle_beta   90.00
_cell.angle_gamma   90.00
#
_symmetry.space_group_name_H-M   'P 1'
#
loop_
_entity.id
_entity.type
_entity.pdbx_description
1 polymer ?
#
loop_
_entity_poly.entity_id
_entity_poly.type
_entity_poly.pdbx_seq_one_letter_code
_entity_poly.pdbx_strand_id
1 'polypeptide(L)'
;MKLPNFKYECSNALDFCKTLPDNSVKLIITSPPYNIGKEYETKTGIQEYINILKPMLSEFVRILSDDGSLCWQTGNFVDKGEIYPLDIYFYPYFKQLNLHLRNRIIWHFGHGLHCSKRFSGRYETILWFTKTDNYTFNLDDVRIPSKYPGKKYFKGEKKGQFSGNPKGKNPEDVWEMTVARLTDDWDKLIWDIPNVKNNHPEKVQHPCQFPVELVERCVLALTNPNDIVYDPFSGVGSSLIAALKNNRCAYGTELEQKYVDIGMERIEKLSQGVLVTRPLYQNIWKPKPNDKIAQIPAEWRTKDENSQSL
;
A
#
# COMPACT_ATOMS: atom_id res chain seq x y z
N MET A 1 -11.00 12.04 -19.96
CA MET A 1 -11.92 11.05 -19.34
C MET A 1 -12.82 11.75 -18.33
N LYS A 2 -14.14 11.45 -18.29
CA LYS A 2 -15.02 11.98 -17.24
C LYS A 2 -14.72 11.21 -15.95
N LEU A 3 -14.25 11.93 -14.94
CA LEU A 3 -13.96 11.31 -13.63
C LEU A 3 -15.25 11.14 -12.82
N PRO A 4 -15.32 10.13 -11.93
CA PRO A 4 -16.32 10.03 -10.88
C PRO A 4 -16.30 11.23 -9.94
N ASN A 5 -17.31 11.34 -9.06
CA ASN A 5 -17.36 12.40 -8.07
C ASN A 5 -16.14 12.34 -7.13
N PHE A 6 -15.54 13.50 -6.84
CA PHE A 6 -14.46 13.57 -5.87
C PHE A 6 -14.51 14.86 -5.06
N LYS A 7 -13.95 14.79 -3.85
CA LYS A 7 -13.69 15.91 -2.96
C LYS A 7 -12.25 15.81 -2.48
N TYR A 8 -11.47 16.85 -2.68
CA TYR A 8 -10.11 16.91 -2.16
C TYR A 8 -9.88 18.30 -1.58
N GLU A 9 -9.75 18.37 -0.26
CA GLU A 9 -9.82 19.62 0.49
C GLU A 9 -8.60 19.81 1.39
N CYS A 10 -8.12 21.06 1.44
CA CYS A 10 -7.16 21.48 2.46
C CYS A 10 -7.91 21.68 3.78
N SER A 11 -8.03 20.61 4.57
CA SER A 11 -8.80 20.62 5.81
C SER A 11 -8.32 19.58 6.81
N ASN A 12 -8.71 19.76 8.07
CA ASN A 12 -8.50 18.77 9.10
C ASN A 12 -9.39 17.54 8.86
N ALA A 13 -8.80 16.35 8.90
CA ALA A 13 -9.50 15.08 8.66
C ALA A 13 -10.70 14.86 9.60
N LEU A 14 -10.56 15.20 10.89
CA LEU A 14 -11.64 15.07 11.88
C LEU A 14 -12.83 15.97 11.53
N ASP A 15 -12.57 17.21 11.13
CA ASP A 15 -13.63 18.15 10.80
C ASP A 15 -14.33 17.77 9.49
N PHE A 16 -13.58 17.30 8.51
CA PHE A 16 -14.16 16.77 7.28
C PHE A 16 -15.02 15.52 7.55
N CYS A 17 -14.57 14.58 8.38
CA CYS A 17 -15.35 13.39 8.74
C CYS A 17 -16.72 13.76 9.32
N LYS A 18 -16.80 14.79 10.17
CA LYS A 18 -18.07 15.27 10.76
C LYS A 18 -19.08 15.74 9.70
N THR A 19 -18.64 16.11 8.50
CA THR A 19 -19.53 16.49 7.39
C THR A 19 -20.11 15.29 6.64
N LEU A 20 -19.53 14.10 6.83
CA LEU A 20 -19.95 12.90 6.13
C LEU A 20 -21.04 12.15 6.93
N PRO A 21 -22.05 11.59 6.23
CA PRO A 21 -23.07 10.75 6.88
C PRO A 21 -22.46 9.48 7.49
N ASP A 22 -23.15 8.92 8.49
CA ASP A 22 -22.84 7.58 9.00
C ASP A 22 -22.93 6.55 7.88
N ASN A 23 -22.08 5.52 7.93
CA ASN A 23 -22.10 4.38 7.01
C ASN A 23 -22.04 4.76 5.52
N SER A 24 -21.38 5.87 5.18
CA SER A 24 -21.34 6.41 3.80
C SER A 24 -20.08 6.06 3.01
N VAL A 25 -19.02 5.65 3.68
CA VAL A 25 -17.70 5.38 3.06
C VAL A 25 -17.46 3.88 2.98
N LYS A 26 -17.14 3.37 1.78
CA LYS A 26 -16.91 1.96 1.55
C LYS A 26 -15.49 1.51 1.90
N LEU A 27 -14.50 2.34 1.59
CA LEU A 27 -13.11 2.07 1.91
C LEU A 27 -12.47 3.32 2.51
N ILE A 28 -11.94 3.17 3.70
CA ILE A 28 -10.96 4.13 4.25
C ILE A 28 -9.59 3.50 4.08
N ILE A 29 -8.72 4.16 3.34
CA ILE A 29 -7.34 3.70 3.13
C ILE A 29 -6.39 4.87 3.30
N THR A 30 -5.41 4.72 4.20
CA THR A 30 -4.56 5.84 4.55
C THR A 30 -3.23 5.40 5.14
N SER A 31 -2.25 6.30 5.01
CA SER A 31 -0.96 6.27 5.68
C SER A 31 -0.85 7.53 6.55
N PRO A 32 -1.16 7.44 7.86
CA PRO A 32 -1.07 8.60 8.75
C PRO A 32 0.38 9.08 8.87
N PRO A 33 0.63 10.31 9.32
CA PRO A 33 1.97 10.74 9.71
C PRO A 33 2.59 9.74 10.71
N TYR A 34 3.90 9.41 10.56
CA TYR A 34 4.55 8.35 11.38
C TYR A 34 5.28 8.89 12.61
N ASN A 35 5.11 10.17 12.94
CA ASN A 35 5.80 10.82 14.05
C ASN A 35 7.34 10.80 13.91
N ILE A 36 7.84 10.89 12.67
CA ILE A 36 9.28 10.82 12.36
C ILE A 36 9.94 12.19 12.16
N GLY A 37 9.20 13.28 12.43
CA GLY A 37 9.70 14.65 12.36
C GLY A 37 9.89 15.14 10.93
N LYS A 38 8.96 14.81 10.03
CA LYS A 38 8.91 15.38 8.68
C LYS A 38 8.38 16.82 8.74
N GLU A 39 8.55 17.58 7.67
CA GLU A 39 8.16 19.01 7.58
C GLU A 39 6.68 19.29 7.89
N TYR A 40 5.81 18.29 7.76
CA TYR A 40 4.36 18.37 8.02
C TYR A 40 3.95 17.84 9.41
N GLU A 41 4.90 17.45 10.28
CA GLU A 41 4.61 16.93 11.61
C GLU A 41 5.63 17.37 12.66
N THR A 42 5.16 17.54 13.90
CA THR A 42 6.05 17.73 15.06
C THR A 42 6.23 16.39 15.75
N LYS A 43 7.49 15.96 15.89
CA LYS A 43 7.81 14.73 16.61
C LYS A 43 7.47 14.87 18.09
N THR A 44 6.60 13.97 18.57
CA THR A 44 6.16 13.90 19.97
C THR A 44 6.45 12.53 20.57
N GLY A 45 6.16 12.33 21.86
CA GLY A 45 6.22 11.02 22.47
C GLY A 45 5.15 10.08 21.88
N ILE A 46 5.41 8.77 21.83
CA ILE A 46 4.52 7.79 21.20
C ILE A 46 3.08 7.85 21.74
N GLN A 47 2.91 8.04 23.04
CA GLN A 47 1.57 8.10 23.67
C GLN A 47 0.82 9.38 23.26
N GLU A 48 1.50 10.50 23.19
CA GLU A 48 0.93 11.77 22.74
C GLU A 48 0.51 11.68 21.26
N TYR A 49 1.38 11.15 20.41
CA TYR A 49 1.08 10.90 19.00
C TYR A 49 -0.21 10.07 18.82
N ILE A 50 -0.34 8.97 19.58
CA ILE A 50 -1.52 8.13 19.52
C ILE A 50 -2.75 8.91 19.99
N ASN A 51 -2.65 9.69 21.07
CA ASN A 51 -3.77 10.46 21.62
C ASN A 51 -4.26 11.53 20.63
N ILE A 52 -3.40 12.09 19.80
CA ILE A 52 -3.78 13.02 18.73
C ILE A 52 -4.66 12.34 17.68
N LEU A 53 -4.37 11.09 17.33
CA LEU A 53 -5.10 10.36 16.28
C LEU A 53 -6.37 9.67 16.76
N LYS A 54 -6.48 9.33 18.05
CA LYS A 54 -7.63 8.61 18.62
C LYS A 54 -9.01 9.20 18.27
N PRO A 55 -9.27 10.52 18.38
CA PRO A 55 -10.58 11.08 18.04
C PRO A 55 -11.00 10.80 16.60
N MET A 56 -10.03 10.77 15.67
CA MET A 56 -10.28 10.49 14.26
C MET A 56 -10.70 9.04 14.04
N LEU A 57 -10.12 8.08 14.79
CA LEU A 57 -10.42 6.66 14.62
C LEU A 57 -11.91 6.36 14.86
N SER A 58 -12.53 6.99 15.87
CA SER A 58 -13.96 6.83 16.14
C SER A 58 -14.83 7.36 14.99
N GLU A 59 -14.45 8.52 14.42
CA GLU A 59 -15.15 9.08 13.27
C GLU A 59 -14.96 8.21 12.01
N PHE A 60 -13.78 7.66 11.79
CA PHE A 60 -13.57 6.72 10.69
C PHE A 60 -14.51 5.51 10.80
N VAL A 61 -14.69 4.97 12.00
CA VAL A 61 -15.63 3.85 12.22
C VAL A 61 -17.08 4.30 12.03
N ARG A 62 -17.46 5.51 12.43
CA ARG A 62 -18.80 6.04 12.24
C ARG A 62 -19.16 6.13 10.76
N ILE A 63 -18.29 6.74 9.94
CA ILE A 63 -18.55 6.96 8.51
C ILE A 63 -18.36 5.69 7.66
N LEU A 64 -17.60 4.70 8.15
CA LEU A 64 -17.39 3.43 7.44
C LEU A 64 -18.70 2.66 7.31
N SER A 65 -19.05 2.18 6.12
CA SER A 65 -20.23 1.33 5.91
C SER A 65 -20.09 -0.03 6.59
N ASP A 66 -21.21 -0.68 6.89
CA ASP A 66 -21.20 -1.96 7.62
C ASP A 66 -20.52 -3.09 6.83
N ASP A 67 -20.55 -3.01 5.50
CA ASP A 67 -19.86 -3.89 4.57
C ASP A 67 -18.55 -3.30 4.03
N GLY A 68 -18.08 -2.21 4.64
CA GLY A 68 -16.88 -1.49 4.28
C GLY A 68 -15.60 -2.03 4.92
N SER A 69 -14.48 -1.47 4.48
CA SER A 69 -13.13 -1.83 4.90
C SER A 69 -12.32 -0.61 5.33
N LEU A 70 -11.51 -0.78 6.37
CA LEU A 70 -10.52 0.20 6.80
C LEU A 70 -9.12 -0.41 6.64
N CYS A 71 -8.28 0.23 5.83
CA CYS A 71 -6.88 -0.12 5.60
C CYS A 71 -5.96 0.94 6.21
N TRP A 72 -5.32 0.60 7.32
CA TRP A 72 -4.42 1.48 8.06
C TRP A 72 -2.98 1.10 7.79
N GLN A 73 -2.29 1.86 6.96
CA GLN A 73 -0.90 1.59 6.61
C GLN A 73 0.04 2.34 7.55
N THR A 74 1.01 1.62 8.13
CA THR A 74 2.00 2.19 9.05
C THR A 74 3.37 1.56 8.88
N GLY A 75 4.39 2.36 9.22
CA GLY A 75 5.77 1.88 9.40
C GLY A 75 6.14 1.73 10.87
N ASN A 76 7.43 1.87 11.13
CA ASN A 76 7.99 1.88 12.48
C ASN A 76 8.40 3.31 12.87
N PHE A 77 8.00 3.73 14.06
CA PHE A 77 8.59 4.89 14.71
C PHE A 77 9.91 4.45 15.38
N VAL A 78 10.96 5.24 15.25
CA VAL A 78 12.26 4.96 15.87
C VAL A 78 12.64 6.13 16.75
N ASP A 79 12.85 5.86 18.05
CA ASP A 79 13.36 6.84 18.98
C ASP A 79 14.57 6.30 19.74
N LYS A 80 15.66 7.08 19.79
CA LYS A 80 16.92 6.71 20.48
C LYS A 80 17.43 5.28 20.18
N GLY A 81 17.16 4.78 18.97
CA GLY A 81 17.56 3.45 18.51
C GLY A 81 16.56 2.33 18.82
N GLU A 82 15.54 2.58 19.62
CA GLU A 82 14.43 1.67 19.89
C GLU A 82 13.36 1.75 18.79
N ILE A 83 12.79 0.61 18.43
CA ILE A 83 11.73 0.51 17.41
C ILE A 83 10.37 0.40 18.12
N TYR A 84 9.46 1.27 17.70
CA TYR A 84 8.05 1.23 18.09
C TYR A 84 7.22 0.84 16.86
N PRO A 85 6.77 -0.43 16.73
CA PRO A 85 5.98 -0.87 15.60
C PRO A 85 4.56 -0.32 15.70
N LEU A 86 4.25 0.72 14.91
CA LEU A 86 3.01 1.49 15.04
C LEU A 86 1.75 0.65 14.82
N ASP A 87 1.80 -0.40 14.01
CA ASP A 87 0.70 -1.33 13.83
C ASP A 87 0.28 -2.02 15.12
N ILE A 88 1.25 -2.41 15.97
CA ILE A 88 0.97 -3.01 17.29
C ILE A 88 0.33 -1.98 18.22
N TYR A 89 0.78 -0.73 18.17
CA TYR A 89 0.21 0.34 19.01
C TYR A 89 -1.21 0.71 18.61
N PHE A 90 -1.56 0.72 17.31
CA PHE A 90 -2.90 1.07 16.84
C PHE A 90 -3.90 -0.09 16.93
N TYR A 91 -3.45 -1.33 16.80
CA TYR A 91 -4.33 -2.51 16.81
C TYR A 91 -5.30 -2.55 18.01
N PRO A 92 -4.89 -2.32 19.29
CA PRO A 92 -5.81 -2.36 20.42
C PRO A 92 -6.93 -1.33 20.34
N TYR A 93 -6.65 -0.14 19.79
CA TYR A 93 -7.67 0.91 19.66
C TYR A 93 -8.73 0.55 18.64
N PHE A 94 -8.35 -0.01 17.48
CA PHE A 94 -9.31 -0.51 16.50
C PHE A 94 -10.15 -1.67 17.08
N LYS A 95 -9.56 -2.53 17.90
CA LYS A 95 -10.30 -3.59 18.62
C LYS A 95 -11.29 -3.05 19.64
N GLN A 96 -10.96 -1.97 20.36
CA GLN A 96 -11.89 -1.28 21.27
C GLN A 96 -13.07 -0.65 20.52
N LEU A 97 -12.91 -0.29 19.26
CA LEU A 97 -13.96 0.20 18.37
C LEU A 97 -14.73 -0.95 17.67
N ASN A 98 -14.60 -2.19 18.15
CA ASN A 98 -15.26 -3.40 17.62
C ASN A 98 -14.95 -3.74 16.18
N LEU A 99 -13.82 -3.30 15.64
CA LEU A 99 -13.39 -3.71 14.31
C LEU A 99 -12.74 -5.11 14.32
N HIS A 100 -12.95 -5.86 13.25
CA HIS A 100 -12.38 -7.20 13.04
C HIS A 100 -11.19 -7.13 12.11
N LEU A 101 -9.99 -7.49 12.57
CA LEU A 101 -8.81 -7.59 11.71
C LEU A 101 -8.96 -8.77 10.74
N ARG A 102 -8.85 -8.50 9.43
CA ARG A 102 -8.90 -9.52 8.37
C ARG A 102 -7.52 -9.98 7.96
N ASN A 103 -6.63 -9.02 7.70
CA ASN A 103 -5.21 -9.29 7.43
C ASN A 103 -4.31 -8.23 8.08
N ARG A 104 -3.10 -8.64 8.40
CA ARG A 104 -1.95 -7.80 8.62
C ARG A 104 -1.04 -7.97 7.41
N ILE A 105 -1.25 -7.14 6.40
CA ILE A 105 -0.54 -7.22 5.12
C ILE A 105 0.85 -6.64 5.31
N ILE A 106 1.86 -7.36 4.86
CA ILE A 106 3.24 -6.90 4.83
C ILE A 106 3.54 -6.35 3.44
N TRP A 107 3.77 -5.04 3.35
CA TRP A 107 4.31 -4.43 2.15
C TRP A 107 5.83 -4.37 2.26
N HIS A 108 6.49 -5.29 1.58
CA HIS A 108 7.95 -5.37 1.54
C HIS A 108 8.49 -4.56 0.35
N PHE A 109 9.54 -3.77 0.58
CA PHE A 109 10.18 -2.95 -0.45
C PHE A 109 11.71 -3.04 -0.37
N GLY A 110 12.42 -3.04 -1.54
CA GLY A 110 13.86 -3.32 -1.61
C GLY A 110 14.80 -2.21 -1.17
N HIS A 111 14.28 -1.00 -0.91
CA HIS A 111 15.10 0.18 -0.63
C HIS A 111 14.82 0.76 0.76
N GLY A 112 15.83 1.40 1.36
CA GLY A 112 15.71 2.04 2.67
C GLY A 112 17.08 2.31 3.28
N LEU A 113 17.11 2.90 4.47
CA LEU A 113 18.36 3.17 5.20
C LEU A 113 19.02 1.85 5.61
N HIS A 114 20.33 1.78 5.46
CA HIS A 114 21.13 0.69 6.00
C HIS A 114 21.46 0.94 7.47
N CYS A 115 21.22 -0.07 8.29
CA CYS A 115 21.53 -0.04 9.71
C CYS A 115 22.82 -0.86 9.97
N SER A 116 23.68 -0.34 10.85
CA SER A 116 24.94 -1.01 11.22
C SER A 116 24.85 -1.84 12.50
N LYS A 117 23.85 -1.57 13.36
CA LYS A 117 23.69 -2.21 14.67
C LYS A 117 22.42 -3.05 14.82
N ARG A 118 21.63 -3.19 13.76
CA ARG A 118 20.42 -4.02 13.66
C ARG A 118 20.12 -4.33 12.20
N PHE A 119 19.22 -5.27 11.95
CA PHE A 119 18.76 -5.54 10.59
C PHE A 119 18.07 -4.31 9.98
N SER A 120 18.30 -4.07 8.69
CA SER A 120 17.69 -2.97 7.96
C SER A 120 16.21 -3.26 7.70
N GLY A 121 15.30 -2.38 8.16
CA GLY A 121 13.88 -2.50 7.91
C GLY A 121 13.57 -2.31 6.41
N ARG A 122 12.76 -3.19 5.85
CA ARG A 122 12.40 -3.22 4.42
C ARG A 122 10.92 -3.48 4.20
N TYR A 123 10.08 -3.26 5.21
CA TYR A 123 8.63 -3.43 5.09
C TYR A 123 7.88 -2.38 5.89
N GLU A 124 6.65 -2.18 5.49
CA GLU A 124 5.60 -1.52 6.25
C GLU A 124 4.37 -2.43 6.31
N THR A 125 3.41 -2.11 7.14
CA THR A 125 2.24 -2.95 7.36
C THR A 125 0.96 -2.23 6.99
N ILE A 126 -0.03 -2.97 6.49
CA ILE A 126 -1.40 -2.49 6.33
C ILE A 126 -2.28 -3.37 7.20
N LEU A 127 -2.90 -2.78 8.21
CA LEU A 127 -3.91 -3.43 9.01
C LEU A 127 -5.26 -3.28 8.30
N TRP A 128 -5.81 -4.39 7.79
CA TRP A 128 -7.12 -4.39 7.15
C TRP A 128 -8.19 -4.84 8.13
N PHE A 129 -9.11 -3.92 8.41
CA PHE A 129 -10.25 -4.14 9.32
C PHE A 129 -11.57 -4.04 8.59
N THR A 130 -12.61 -4.69 9.18
CA THR A 130 -14.03 -4.55 8.80
C THR A 130 -14.90 -4.42 10.03
N LYS A 131 -16.13 -3.86 9.89
CA LYS A 131 -17.11 -3.83 10.97
C LYS A 131 -17.78 -5.18 11.20
N THR A 132 -18.13 -5.87 10.12
CA THR A 132 -18.90 -7.11 10.13
C THR A 132 -18.23 -8.20 9.31
N ASP A 133 -18.75 -9.43 9.35
CA ASP A 133 -18.30 -10.52 8.49
C ASP A 133 -18.87 -10.43 7.05
N ASN A 134 -19.86 -9.57 6.83
CA ASN A 134 -20.44 -9.32 5.51
C ASN A 134 -19.75 -8.12 4.85
N TYR A 135 -18.51 -8.28 4.44
CA TYR A 135 -17.72 -7.24 3.77
C TYR A 135 -17.46 -7.57 2.30
N THR A 136 -17.23 -6.52 1.50
CA THR A 136 -16.88 -6.67 0.08
C THR A 136 -15.46 -7.22 -0.07
N PHE A 137 -15.30 -8.29 -0.84
CA PHE A 137 -14.00 -8.80 -1.28
C PHE A 137 -14.08 -9.36 -2.71
N ASN A 138 -13.68 -8.57 -3.68
CA ASN A 138 -13.70 -8.90 -5.12
C ASN A 138 -12.44 -9.68 -5.50
N LEU A 139 -12.38 -10.95 -5.09
CA LEU A 139 -11.19 -11.77 -5.30
C LEU A 139 -10.77 -11.88 -6.77
N ASP A 140 -11.73 -11.94 -7.68
CA ASP A 140 -11.43 -12.13 -9.11
C ASP A 140 -10.72 -10.92 -9.73
N ASP A 141 -10.91 -9.71 -9.19
CA ASP A 141 -10.29 -8.48 -9.68
C ASP A 141 -8.81 -8.34 -9.25
N VAL A 142 -8.39 -9.16 -8.28
CA VAL A 142 -7.04 -9.10 -7.72
C VAL A 142 -6.28 -10.43 -7.78
N ARG A 143 -6.82 -11.44 -8.47
CA ARG A 143 -6.13 -12.71 -8.64
C ARG A 143 -4.79 -12.54 -9.33
N ILE A 144 -3.85 -13.36 -8.92
CA ILE A 144 -2.54 -13.48 -9.54
C ILE A 144 -2.42 -14.86 -10.20
N PRO A 145 -1.60 -15.03 -11.25
CA PRO A 145 -1.40 -16.32 -11.85
C PRO A 145 -0.97 -17.38 -10.84
N SER A 146 -1.50 -18.58 -11.02
CA SER A 146 -1.13 -19.72 -10.18
C SER A 146 0.26 -20.24 -10.56
N LYS A 147 1.11 -20.50 -9.57
CA LYS A 147 2.41 -21.15 -9.80
C LYS A 147 2.27 -22.55 -10.42
N TYR A 148 1.17 -23.25 -10.12
CA TYR A 148 0.90 -24.60 -10.60
C TYR A 148 -0.52 -24.71 -11.20
N PRO A 149 -0.78 -24.11 -12.38
CA PRO A 149 -2.14 -24.06 -12.94
C PRO A 149 -2.68 -25.43 -13.28
N GLY A 150 -1.83 -26.38 -13.64
CA GLY A 150 -2.20 -27.77 -13.96
C GLY A 150 -2.34 -28.71 -12.75
N LYS A 151 -2.22 -28.21 -11.51
CA LYS A 151 -2.33 -29.05 -10.31
C LYS A 151 -3.73 -29.64 -10.19
N LYS A 152 -3.78 -30.95 -9.90
CA LYS A 152 -5.04 -31.70 -9.69
C LYS A 152 -5.17 -32.18 -8.26
N TYR A 153 -6.40 -32.41 -7.81
CA TYR A 153 -6.65 -33.05 -6.54
C TYR A 153 -6.09 -34.46 -6.54
N PHE A 154 -5.31 -34.79 -5.51
CA PHE A 154 -4.63 -36.09 -5.41
C PHE A 154 -5.55 -37.21 -4.85
N LYS A 155 -6.51 -36.85 -4.00
CA LYS A 155 -7.42 -37.79 -3.30
C LYS A 155 -8.81 -37.17 -3.09
N GLY A 156 -9.76 -38.01 -2.61
CA GLY A 156 -11.14 -37.63 -2.34
C GLY A 156 -12.00 -37.63 -3.62
N GLU A 157 -13.26 -37.19 -3.49
CA GLU A 157 -14.26 -37.16 -4.57
C GLU A 157 -13.84 -36.35 -5.81
N LYS A 158 -13.01 -35.34 -5.62
CA LYS A 158 -12.49 -34.46 -6.69
C LYS A 158 -11.18 -34.97 -7.30
N LYS A 159 -10.74 -36.21 -7.00
CA LYS A 159 -9.49 -36.77 -7.52
C LYS A 159 -9.44 -36.66 -9.06
N GLY A 160 -8.33 -36.11 -9.56
CA GLY A 160 -8.07 -35.90 -10.99
C GLY A 160 -8.63 -34.61 -11.60
N GLN A 161 -9.53 -33.90 -10.90
CA GLN A 161 -10.00 -32.58 -11.32
C GLN A 161 -8.93 -31.51 -11.02
N PHE A 162 -8.92 -30.42 -11.81
CA PHE A 162 -8.03 -29.28 -11.52
C PHE A 162 -8.37 -28.66 -10.17
N SER A 163 -7.34 -28.41 -9.35
CA SER A 163 -7.50 -27.84 -8.02
C SER A 163 -7.41 -26.30 -7.99
N GLY A 164 -6.94 -25.71 -9.09
CA GLY A 164 -6.79 -24.26 -9.25
C GLY A 164 -7.99 -23.61 -9.92
N ASN A 165 -8.07 -22.27 -9.79
CA ASN A 165 -9.02 -21.46 -10.55
C ASN A 165 -8.35 -21.01 -11.86
N PRO A 166 -9.01 -21.08 -13.04
CA PRO A 166 -8.45 -20.63 -14.30
C PRO A 166 -8.07 -19.14 -14.33
N LYS A 167 -8.73 -18.31 -13.51
CA LYS A 167 -8.38 -16.90 -13.33
C LYS A 167 -7.16 -16.66 -12.42
N GLY A 168 -6.58 -17.73 -11.86
CA GLY A 168 -5.43 -17.62 -10.96
C GLY A 168 -5.75 -17.84 -9.48
N LYS A 169 -4.75 -17.65 -8.62
CA LYS A 169 -4.86 -17.83 -7.17
C LYS A 169 -5.19 -16.51 -6.44
N ASN A 170 -5.69 -16.63 -5.20
CA ASN A 170 -5.75 -15.52 -4.27
C ASN A 170 -4.31 -15.03 -3.97
N PRO A 171 -4.03 -13.73 -4.04
CA PRO A 171 -2.74 -13.20 -3.58
C PRO A 171 -2.51 -13.48 -2.10
N GLU A 172 -1.25 -13.54 -1.73
CA GLU A 172 -0.82 -13.68 -0.34
C GLU A 172 -0.86 -12.33 0.37
N ASP A 173 -0.76 -12.32 1.70
CA ASP A 173 -0.73 -11.10 2.52
C ASP A 173 0.69 -10.54 2.73
N VAL A 174 1.68 -11.15 2.12
CA VAL A 174 3.02 -10.58 1.96
C VAL A 174 3.16 -10.05 0.55
N TRP A 175 3.17 -8.73 0.41
CA TRP A 175 3.31 -8.02 -0.86
C TRP A 175 4.78 -7.66 -1.04
N GLU A 176 5.51 -8.56 -1.68
CA GLU A 176 6.96 -8.42 -1.83
C GLU A 176 7.37 -7.62 -3.04
N MET A 177 8.45 -6.88 -2.87
CA MET A 177 9.39 -6.54 -3.93
C MET A 177 10.31 -7.72 -4.17
N THR A 178 9.88 -8.72 -4.91
CA THR A 178 10.73 -9.88 -5.12
C THR A 178 11.83 -9.60 -6.12
N VAL A 179 13.03 -9.95 -5.71
CA VAL A 179 14.12 -10.22 -6.65
C VAL A 179 13.71 -11.44 -7.47
N ALA A 180 13.20 -11.27 -8.68
CA ALA A 180 12.88 -12.39 -9.56
C ALA A 180 14.10 -13.26 -9.68
N ARG A 181 14.03 -14.53 -9.28
CA ARG A 181 15.02 -15.52 -9.67
C ARG A 181 14.89 -15.72 -11.16
N LEU A 182 16.03 -15.60 -11.84
CA LEU A 182 16.18 -15.73 -13.29
C LEU A 182 16.04 -17.18 -13.70
N THR A 183 14.85 -17.77 -13.68
CA THR A 183 14.58 -18.99 -14.45
C THR A 183 13.07 -19.19 -14.53
N ASP A 184 12.59 -19.26 -15.75
CA ASP A 184 11.24 -19.62 -16.17
C ASP A 184 10.11 -18.62 -15.86
N ASP A 185 9.30 -18.36 -16.89
CA ASP A 185 8.27 -17.31 -16.97
C ASP A 185 7.20 -17.29 -15.86
N TRP A 186 7.15 -18.31 -15.02
CA TRP A 186 6.16 -18.51 -13.97
C TRP A 186 6.50 -17.83 -12.64
N ASP A 187 7.78 -17.48 -12.39
CA ASP A 187 8.22 -16.77 -11.17
C ASP A 187 8.09 -15.24 -11.29
N LYS A 188 7.62 -14.73 -12.43
CA LYS A 188 7.57 -13.28 -12.75
C LYS A 188 6.37 -12.55 -12.15
N LEU A 189 5.45 -13.23 -11.49
CA LEU A 189 4.13 -12.68 -11.14
C LEU A 189 3.91 -12.53 -9.64
N ILE A 190 4.95 -12.22 -8.91
CA ILE A 190 4.84 -11.76 -7.53
C ILE A 190 4.62 -10.25 -7.55
N TRP A 191 3.70 -9.81 -6.75
CA TRP A 191 3.28 -8.42 -6.65
C TRP A 191 4.40 -7.53 -6.13
N ASP A 192 5.01 -6.80 -7.01
CA ASP A 192 6.20 -6.00 -6.78
C ASP A 192 5.82 -4.51 -6.80
N ILE A 193 5.57 -3.90 -5.60
CA ILE A 193 5.24 -2.48 -5.49
C ILE A 193 6.41 -1.73 -4.86
N PRO A 194 7.22 -1.02 -5.67
CA PRO A 194 8.30 -0.19 -5.13
C PRO A 194 7.74 1.02 -4.40
N ASN A 195 8.46 1.48 -3.40
CA ASN A 195 8.19 2.80 -2.83
C ASN A 195 8.57 3.91 -3.82
N VAL A 196 7.84 5.03 -3.76
CA VAL A 196 8.03 6.18 -4.67
C VAL A 196 9.28 6.97 -4.28
N LYS A 197 10.39 6.71 -4.97
CA LYS A 197 11.69 7.42 -4.83
C LYS A 197 12.10 8.10 -6.14
N ASN A 198 13.29 8.72 -6.16
CA ASN A 198 13.74 9.65 -7.20
C ASN A 198 13.52 9.19 -8.65
N ASN A 199 13.63 7.91 -8.96
CA ASN A 199 13.45 7.38 -10.32
C ASN A 199 12.06 6.74 -10.54
N HIS A 200 11.13 6.89 -9.59
CA HIS A 200 9.79 6.34 -9.75
C HIS A 200 8.96 7.24 -10.67
N PRO A 201 8.18 6.69 -11.65
CA PRO A 201 7.44 7.50 -12.62
C PRO A 201 6.36 8.40 -11.97
N GLU A 202 5.88 8.04 -10.79
CA GLU A 202 4.88 8.81 -10.04
C GLU A 202 5.48 9.89 -9.13
N LYS A 203 6.82 10.00 -9.05
CA LYS A 203 7.47 10.89 -8.07
C LYS A 203 7.15 12.35 -8.31
N VAL A 204 6.62 12.99 -7.29
CA VAL A 204 6.41 14.43 -7.19
C VAL A 204 7.06 14.96 -5.90
N GLN A 205 6.99 16.25 -5.69
CA GLN A 205 7.60 16.91 -4.52
C GLN A 205 6.79 16.61 -3.24
N HIS A 206 7.00 15.42 -2.69
CA HIS A 206 6.43 14.98 -1.40
C HIS A 206 7.44 14.03 -0.72
N PRO A 207 7.68 14.16 0.60
CA PRO A 207 8.71 13.40 1.31
C PRO A 207 8.40 11.90 1.43
N CYS A 208 7.12 11.54 1.60
CA CYS A 208 6.66 10.16 1.84
C CYS A 208 5.46 9.83 0.94
N GLN A 209 5.67 9.84 -0.38
CA GLN A 209 4.60 9.59 -1.33
C GLN A 209 4.20 8.10 -1.35
N PHE A 210 2.91 7.85 -1.24
CA PHE A 210 2.27 6.56 -1.32
C PHE A 210 2.16 6.07 -2.77
N PRO A 211 2.51 4.82 -3.11
CA PRO A 211 2.36 4.33 -4.47
C PRO A 211 0.89 4.13 -4.86
N VAL A 212 0.48 4.61 -6.03
CA VAL A 212 -0.89 4.41 -6.54
C VAL A 212 -1.22 2.93 -6.64
N GLU A 213 -0.31 2.10 -7.13
CA GLU A 213 -0.48 0.66 -7.29
C GLU A 213 -0.83 -0.07 -5.97
N LEU A 214 -0.25 0.36 -4.83
CA LEU A 214 -0.54 -0.23 -3.52
C LEU A 214 -2.00 -0.03 -3.12
N VAL A 215 -2.49 1.19 -3.30
CA VAL A 215 -3.88 1.56 -3.02
C VAL A 215 -4.83 0.93 -4.02
N GLU A 216 -4.46 0.90 -5.30
CA GLU A 216 -5.28 0.34 -6.38
C GLU A 216 -5.71 -1.10 -6.11
N ARG A 217 -4.84 -1.90 -5.50
CA ARG A 217 -5.19 -3.26 -5.08
C ARG A 217 -6.28 -3.30 -4.03
N CYS A 218 -6.16 -2.45 -3.01
CA CYS A 218 -7.19 -2.37 -1.97
C CYS A 218 -8.51 -1.85 -2.57
N VAL A 219 -8.46 -0.86 -3.45
CA VAL A 219 -9.63 -0.33 -4.14
C VAL A 219 -10.33 -1.42 -4.95
N LEU A 220 -9.61 -2.18 -5.77
CA LEU A 220 -10.19 -3.25 -6.58
C LEU A 220 -10.77 -4.37 -5.73
N ALA A 221 -10.04 -4.80 -4.69
CA ALA A 221 -10.48 -5.89 -3.83
C ALA A 221 -11.68 -5.54 -2.95
N LEU A 222 -11.74 -4.31 -2.42
CA LEU A 222 -12.58 -3.95 -1.28
C LEU A 222 -13.74 -3.00 -1.62
N THR A 223 -13.88 -2.62 -2.90
CA THR A 223 -14.93 -1.70 -3.35
C THR A 223 -15.50 -2.09 -4.70
N ASN A 224 -16.71 -1.57 -5.00
CA ASN A 224 -17.35 -1.67 -6.30
C ASN A 224 -17.30 -0.30 -7.02
N PRO A 225 -17.56 -0.23 -8.35
CA PRO A 225 -17.70 1.04 -9.05
C PRO A 225 -18.70 1.97 -8.35
N ASN A 226 -18.37 3.26 -8.29
CA ASN A 226 -19.10 4.35 -7.62
C ASN A 226 -19.09 4.33 -6.10
N ASP A 227 -18.50 3.32 -5.44
CA ASP A 227 -18.27 3.35 -3.99
C ASP A 227 -17.34 4.51 -3.60
N ILE A 228 -17.53 5.05 -2.39
CA ILE A 228 -16.68 6.12 -1.86
C ILE A 228 -15.44 5.52 -1.21
N VAL A 229 -14.27 5.97 -1.69
CA VAL A 229 -12.95 5.73 -1.09
C VAL A 229 -12.50 7.02 -0.42
N TYR A 230 -12.12 6.96 0.84
CA TYR A 230 -11.66 8.11 1.61
C TYR A 230 -10.25 7.92 2.14
N ASP A 231 -9.42 8.93 1.95
CA ASP A 231 -8.09 9.04 2.55
C ASP A 231 -7.99 10.31 3.39
N PRO A 232 -7.97 10.18 4.74
CA PRO A 232 -7.88 11.33 5.64
C PRO A 232 -6.52 12.03 5.66
N PHE A 233 -5.46 11.41 5.13
CA PHE A 233 -4.11 11.98 5.07
C PHE A 233 -3.55 11.83 3.65
N SER A 234 -4.26 12.44 2.69
CA SER A 234 -4.11 12.15 1.25
C SER A 234 -2.76 12.57 0.65
N GLY A 235 -2.00 13.46 1.30
CA GLY A 235 -0.74 13.99 0.77
C GLY A 235 -0.94 14.56 -0.64
N VAL A 236 -0.29 13.97 -1.64
CA VAL A 236 -0.42 14.36 -3.05
C VAL A 236 -1.44 13.53 -3.84
N GLY A 237 -2.44 12.98 -3.16
CA GLY A 237 -3.63 12.38 -3.77
C GLY A 237 -3.44 11.01 -4.43
N SER A 238 -2.45 10.21 -4.04
CA SER A 238 -2.24 8.89 -4.66
C SER A 238 -3.44 7.96 -4.47
N SER A 239 -4.09 8.00 -3.31
CA SER A 239 -5.29 7.22 -3.00
C SER A 239 -6.49 7.65 -3.83
N LEU A 240 -6.63 8.97 -4.03
CA LEU A 240 -7.69 9.54 -4.86
C LEU A 240 -7.51 9.11 -6.32
N ILE A 241 -6.27 9.16 -6.82
CA ILE A 241 -5.94 8.73 -8.18
C ILE A 241 -6.29 7.25 -8.38
N ALA A 242 -5.92 6.39 -7.41
CA ALA A 242 -6.23 4.96 -7.47
C ALA A 242 -7.74 4.71 -7.53
N ALA A 243 -8.54 5.44 -6.73
CA ALA A 243 -9.99 5.35 -6.73
C ALA A 243 -10.59 5.84 -8.05
N LEU A 244 -10.25 7.05 -8.49
CA LEU A 244 -10.78 7.67 -9.70
C LEU A 244 -10.44 6.89 -10.97
N LYS A 245 -9.21 6.39 -11.09
CA LYS A 245 -8.74 5.56 -12.19
C LYS A 245 -9.59 4.29 -12.36
N ASN A 246 -10.15 3.79 -11.26
CA ASN A 246 -10.95 2.58 -11.22
C ASN A 246 -12.47 2.84 -11.08
N ASN A 247 -12.95 4.01 -11.44
CA ASN A 247 -14.36 4.40 -11.41
C ASN A 247 -14.98 4.37 -9.99
N ARG A 248 -14.22 4.70 -8.95
CA ARG A 248 -14.70 4.94 -7.58
C ARG A 248 -14.77 6.42 -7.30
N CYS A 249 -15.70 6.84 -6.45
CA CYS A 249 -15.70 8.20 -5.90
C CYS A 249 -14.54 8.35 -4.94
N ALA A 250 -13.87 9.50 -4.94
CA ALA A 250 -12.67 9.72 -4.16
C ALA A 250 -12.81 10.94 -3.25
N TYR A 251 -12.66 10.73 -1.94
CA TYR A 251 -12.61 11.80 -0.96
C TYR A 251 -11.26 11.83 -0.29
N GLY A 252 -10.73 13.02 -0.04
CA GLY A 252 -9.43 13.19 0.58
C GLY A 252 -9.29 14.50 1.32
N THR A 253 -8.50 14.47 2.39
CA THR A 253 -8.12 15.65 3.15
C THR A 253 -6.60 15.70 3.32
N GLU A 254 -6.07 16.91 3.35
CA GLU A 254 -4.66 17.20 3.59
C GLU A 254 -4.55 18.55 4.29
N LEU A 255 -3.61 18.72 5.22
CA LEU A 255 -3.44 19.95 5.96
C LEU A 255 -2.61 20.99 5.18
N GLU A 256 -1.70 20.52 4.33
CA GLU A 256 -0.78 21.39 3.58
C GLU A 256 -1.33 21.72 2.20
N GLN A 257 -1.74 22.97 1.98
CA GLN A 257 -2.28 23.43 0.69
C GLN A 257 -1.37 23.09 -0.49
N LYS A 258 -0.04 23.20 -0.33
CA LYS A 258 0.92 22.84 -1.39
C LYS A 258 0.79 21.40 -1.89
N TYR A 259 0.42 20.45 -1.00
CA TYR A 259 0.20 19.05 -1.38
C TYR A 259 -1.16 18.84 -2.03
N VAL A 260 -2.18 19.57 -1.58
CA VAL A 260 -3.49 19.60 -2.26
C VAL A 260 -3.32 20.10 -3.69
N ASP A 261 -2.58 21.19 -3.92
CA ASP A 261 -2.36 21.76 -5.25
C ASP A 261 -1.67 20.76 -6.18
N ILE A 262 -0.61 20.08 -5.70
CA ILE A 262 0.07 19.02 -6.46
C ILE A 262 -0.88 17.87 -6.76
N GLY A 263 -1.69 17.46 -5.80
CA GLY A 263 -2.67 16.38 -5.98
C GLY A 263 -3.76 16.73 -6.98
N MET A 264 -4.26 17.97 -6.96
CA MET A 264 -5.23 18.47 -7.94
C MET A 264 -4.64 18.49 -9.34
N GLU A 265 -3.40 18.94 -9.52
CA GLU A 265 -2.70 18.87 -10.82
C GLU A 265 -2.59 17.41 -11.33
N ARG A 266 -2.31 16.45 -10.44
CA ARG A 266 -2.26 15.02 -10.78
C ARG A 266 -3.63 14.49 -11.19
N ILE A 267 -4.71 14.89 -10.49
CA ILE A 267 -6.09 14.51 -10.84
C ILE A 267 -6.49 15.12 -12.19
N GLU A 268 -6.09 16.37 -12.47
CA GLU A 268 -6.31 16.99 -13.77
C GLU A 268 -5.59 16.20 -14.89
N LYS A 269 -4.32 15.87 -14.72
CA LYS A 269 -3.57 15.01 -15.65
C LYS A 269 -4.24 13.65 -15.86
N LEU A 270 -4.84 13.06 -14.81
CA LEU A 270 -5.61 11.83 -14.92
C LEU A 270 -6.85 12.04 -15.81
N SER A 271 -7.58 13.13 -15.62
CA SER A 271 -8.76 13.46 -16.44
C SER A 271 -8.43 13.62 -17.93
N GLN A 272 -7.27 14.18 -18.21
CA GLN A 272 -6.72 14.35 -19.56
C GLN A 272 -6.12 13.06 -20.14
N GLY A 273 -5.97 12.01 -19.35
CA GLY A 273 -5.35 10.74 -19.77
C GLY A 273 -3.83 10.80 -19.95
N VAL A 274 -3.15 11.80 -19.39
CA VAL A 274 -1.70 12.01 -19.50
C VAL A 274 -0.94 11.76 -18.21
N LEU A 275 -1.64 11.42 -17.13
CA LEU A 275 -0.99 11.06 -15.87
C LEU A 275 -0.22 9.74 -16.03
N VAL A 276 1.06 9.77 -15.74
CA VAL A 276 1.88 8.56 -15.69
C VAL A 276 1.77 7.94 -14.30
N THR A 277 1.23 6.72 -14.24
CA THR A 277 1.26 5.87 -13.05
C THR A 277 1.95 4.56 -13.39
N ARG A 278 2.57 3.92 -12.39
CA ARG A 278 3.12 2.59 -12.59
C ARG A 278 1.96 1.60 -12.80
N PRO A 279 1.94 0.84 -13.92
CA PRO A 279 0.90 -0.16 -14.15
C PRO A 279 0.94 -1.28 -13.09
N LEU A 280 -0.21 -1.82 -12.75
CA LEU A 280 -0.31 -3.05 -11.96
C LEU A 280 0.50 -4.17 -12.64
N TYR A 281 1.20 -4.95 -11.84
CA TYR A 281 2.00 -6.11 -12.29
C TYR A 281 3.21 -5.77 -13.18
N GLN A 282 3.65 -4.52 -13.23
CA GLN A 282 4.89 -4.18 -13.94
C GLN A 282 6.10 -4.67 -13.15
N ASN A 283 6.99 -5.42 -13.84
CA ASN A 283 8.26 -5.85 -13.24
C ASN A 283 9.15 -4.65 -12.89
N ILE A 284 9.86 -4.74 -11.76
CA ILE A 284 10.91 -3.78 -11.43
C ILE A 284 12.14 -4.05 -12.30
N TRP A 285 12.74 -2.95 -12.79
CA TRP A 285 14.01 -3.04 -13.49
C TRP A 285 15.08 -3.66 -12.57
N LYS A 286 15.83 -4.59 -13.11
CA LYS A 286 16.99 -5.24 -12.45
C LYS A 286 18.20 -5.11 -13.34
N PRO A 287 19.38 -4.88 -12.74
CA PRO A 287 20.61 -4.90 -13.51
C PRO A 287 20.84 -6.32 -14.07
N LYS A 288 21.28 -6.39 -15.33
CA LYS A 288 21.74 -7.65 -15.93
C LYS A 288 23.04 -8.07 -15.27
N PRO A 289 23.40 -9.39 -15.24
CA PRO A 289 24.65 -9.86 -14.63
C PRO A 289 25.91 -9.15 -15.18
N ASN A 290 25.89 -8.74 -16.44
CA ASN A 290 27.00 -8.04 -17.11
C ASN A 290 27.01 -6.53 -16.88
N ASP A 291 25.99 -5.94 -16.26
CA ASP A 291 25.97 -4.52 -15.94
C ASP A 291 27.01 -4.22 -14.83
N LYS A 292 27.79 -3.15 -14.99
CA LYS A 292 28.82 -2.78 -13.98
C LYS A 292 28.27 -2.70 -12.55
N ILE A 293 27.01 -2.26 -12.38
CA ILE A 293 26.35 -2.16 -11.08
C ILE A 293 26.02 -3.53 -10.45
N ALA A 294 25.94 -4.60 -11.24
CA ALA A 294 25.70 -5.97 -10.78
C ALA A 294 27.00 -6.74 -10.47
N GLN A 295 28.15 -6.22 -10.90
CA GLN A 295 29.44 -6.89 -10.72
C GLN A 295 30.04 -6.56 -9.35
N ILE A 296 30.65 -7.56 -8.73
CA ILE A 296 31.43 -7.37 -7.50
C ILE A 296 32.67 -6.55 -7.88
N PRO A 297 32.91 -5.38 -7.25
CA PRO A 297 34.14 -4.61 -7.46
C PRO A 297 35.39 -5.47 -7.27
N ALA A 298 36.41 -5.24 -8.09
CA ALA A 298 37.63 -6.05 -8.05
C ALA A 298 38.31 -6.05 -6.67
N GLU A 299 38.23 -4.92 -5.98
CA GLU A 299 38.77 -4.74 -4.62
C GLU A 299 38.04 -5.53 -3.52
N TRP A 300 36.84 -6.05 -3.81
CA TRP A 300 36.04 -6.87 -2.86
C TRP A 300 36.16 -8.36 -3.14
N ARG A 301 36.85 -8.76 -4.23
CA ARG A 301 37.03 -10.18 -4.56
C ARG A 301 38.09 -10.78 -3.64
N THR A 302 37.78 -11.95 -3.10
CA THR A 302 38.75 -12.71 -2.30
C THR A 302 39.84 -13.31 -3.20
N LYS A 303 41.01 -13.63 -2.64
CA LYS A 303 42.15 -14.23 -3.40
C LYS A 303 41.76 -15.54 -4.13
N ASP A 304 40.79 -16.28 -3.57
CA ASP A 304 40.34 -17.58 -4.13
C ASP A 304 39.46 -17.42 -5.37
N GLU A 305 38.74 -16.28 -5.50
CA GLU A 305 37.92 -15.98 -6.68
C GLU A 305 38.74 -15.49 -7.88
N ASN A 306 39.94 -14.96 -7.64
CA ASN A 306 40.86 -14.53 -8.69
C ASN A 306 41.60 -15.69 -9.37
N SER A 307 41.57 -16.89 -8.80
CA SER A 307 42.25 -18.10 -9.36
C SER A 307 41.36 -18.94 -10.29
N GLN A 308 40.06 -18.61 -10.40
CA GLN A 308 39.12 -19.32 -11.30
C GLN A 308 38.85 -18.59 -12.64
N SER A 309 39.52 -17.46 -12.88
CA SER A 309 39.36 -16.65 -14.09
C SER A 309 40.63 -16.59 -14.97
N LEU A 310 41.49 -17.61 -14.88
CA LEU A 310 42.64 -17.82 -15.80
C LEU A 310 42.46 -19.09 -16.64
#